data_7045fb8a3853badd2320289ed9ac9cb9
#
_entry.id   7045fb8a3853badd2320289ed9ac9cb9
#
_cell.length_a   1.000
_cell.length_b   1.000
_cell.length_c   1.000
_cell.angle_alpha   90.00
_cell.angle_beta   90.00
_cell.angle_gamma   90.00
#
_symmetry.space_group_name_H-M   'P 1'
#
loop_
_entity.id
_entity.type
_entity.pdbx_description
1 polymer ?
#
loop_
_entity_poly.entity_id
_entity_poly.type
_entity_poly.pdbx_seq_one_letter_code
_entity_poly.pdbx_strand_id
1 'polypeptide(L)'
;MRFRRPMVLGIVFGLGLSVSALAQSASDCLDCHADASLTREKGGSVTVNPDTFTKSVHGRAGLACADCHHDLKGVKDYPHPAPLQPAECAACHQSENQAYQKSIHGQSLAKTPTGDAATCASCHGAHDILPPKDPESRLFRLNLPATCGKCHLNPAIANKNPSGSVAKVESYFTSIHGWALARAGLIISAVCTDCHGAHDIHRPADPLSKVARANIPKTCSQCHLGVYATYRSSIHGQKFADGNPDVPVCTNCHSEHKIQVSSNPDSSVNPTHVSQTCSACHENVALNLKYGLPTGRLKSYQSSYHGISNKLGDVTVANCSSCHGWHDVLPSSDPRSSINPENLSQTCGKCHPQGERPWDIGKIHLSKRMEEHWIPRLVRRLYLVLITGLMGGLLAFIATDLFFRLRVRKRPSALTPKKEENRCQRPGA
;
A
#
# COMPACT_ATOMS: atom_id res chain seq x y z
N MET A 1 -45.26 73.15 19.54
CA MET A 1 -44.93 74.29 18.62
C MET A 1 -44.02 73.72 17.53
N ARG A 2 -44.42 73.78 16.27
CA ARG A 2 -43.75 73.33 15.11
C ARG A 2 -42.73 74.36 14.67
N PHE A 3 -41.46 73.92 14.31
CA PHE A 3 -40.63 74.68 13.38
C PHE A 3 -40.03 73.73 12.35
N ARG A 4 -40.48 73.84 11.12
CA ARG A 4 -39.92 73.29 9.92
C ARG A 4 -38.78 74.19 9.46
N ARG A 5 -37.60 73.60 9.07
CA ARG A 5 -36.60 74.27 8.27
C ARG A 5 -36.41 73.50 6.97
N PRO A 6 -36.22 74.16 5.84
CA PRO A 6 -36.15 73.54 4.53
C PRO A 6 -34.77 72.93 4.24
N MET A 7 -34.80 71.80 3.60
CA MET A 7 -33.64 71.05 3.10
C MET A 7 -33.29 71.62 1.72
N VAL A 8 -32.06 72.19 1.61
CA VAL A 8 -31.50 72.60 0.35
C VAL A 8 -30.72 71.37 -0.24
N LEU A 9 -31.28 70.93 -1.37
CA LEU A 9 -30.68 69.76 -2.13
C LEU A 9 -29.62 70.34 -3.09
N GLY A 10 -28.35 70.21 -2.72
CA GLY A 10 -27.23 70.47 -3.62
C GLY A 10 -26.91 69.26 -4.50
N ILE A 11 -27.26 69.32 -5.77
CA ILE A 11 -26.86 68.31 -6.76
C ILE A 11 -25.45 68.63 -7.20
N VAL A 12 -24.47 67.84 -6.72
CA VAL A 12 -23.10 67.85 -7.26
C VAL A 12 -23.05 66.86 -8.43
N PHE A 13 -23.02 67.38 -9.64
CA PHE A 13 -22.69 66.60 -10.84
C PHE A 13 -21.19 66.28 -10.81
N GLY A 14 -20.82 65.10 -10.27
CA GLY A 14 -19.48 64.55 -10.42
C GLY A 14 -19.37 63.93 -11.80
N LEU A 15 -18.66 64.60 -12.75
CA LEU A 15 -18.18 63.94 -13.95
C LEU A 15 -17.13 62.90 -13.55
N GLY A 16 -17.57 61.66 -13.39
CA GLY A 16 -16.68 60.50 -13.31
C GLY A 16 -16.09 60.25 -14.68
N LEU A 17 -14.86 60.69 -14.92
CA LEU A 17 -14.05 60.21 -15.99
C LEU A 17 -13.76 58.72 -15.72
N SER A 18 -14.60 57.84 -16.29
CA SER A 18 -14.28 56.40 -16.40
C SER A 18 -13.09 56.24 -17.33
N VAL A 19 -11.88 56.17 -16.77
CA VAL A 19 -10.73 55.64 -17.48
C VAL A 19 -11.02 54.16 -17.71
N SER A 20 -11.62 53.86 -18.86
CA SER A 20 -11.66 52.48 -19.37
C SER A 20 -10.22 52.07 -19.60
N ALA A 21 -9.60 51.42 -18.61
CA ALA A 21 -8.39 50.63 -18.87
C ALA A 21 -8.81 49.59 -19.92
N LEU A 22 -8.25 49.72 -21.14
CA LEU A 22 -8.42 48.71 -22.17
C LEU A 22 -7.78 47.43 -21.62
N ALA A 23 -8.60 46.58 -21.04
CA ALA A 23 -8.18 45.25 -20.65
C ALA A 23 -7.84 44.52 -21.94
N GLN A 24 -6.58 44.05 -22.05
CA GLN A 24 -6.15 43.20 -23.15
C GLN A 24 -7.09 41.97 -23.16
N SER A 25 -7.79 41.80 -24.29
CA SER A 25 -8.73 40.71 -24.43
C SER A 25 -7.97 39.40 -24.69
N ALA A 26 -8.54 38.26 -24.27
CA ALA A 26 -7.97 36.95 -24.57
C ALA A 26 -7.87 36.71 -26.10
N SER A 27 -8.72 37.37 -26.92
CA SER A 27 -8.68 37.27 -28.37
C SER A 27 -7.35 37.77 -28.95
N ASP A 28 -6.81 38.88 -28.44
CA ASP A 28 -5.57 39.49 -29.00
C ASP A 28 -4.37 38.53 -28.88
N CYS A 29 -4.31 37.70 -27.83
CA CYS A 29 -3.26 36.70 -27.65
C CYS A 29 -3.53 35.44 -28.50
N LEU A 30 -4.78 35.04 -28.64
CA LEU A 30 -5.16 33.81 -29.34
C LEU A 30 -5.05 33.97 -30.87
N ASP A 31 -5.03 35.21 -31.42
CA ASP A 31 -4.77 35.44 -32.86
C ASP A 31 -3.46 34.80 -33.32
N CYS A 32 -2.45 34.72 -32.42
CA CYS A 32 -1.19 34.03 -32.70
C CYS A 32 -1.13 32.67 -31.96
N HIS A 33 -1.48 32.63 -30.67
CA HIS A 33 -1.27 31.44 -29.83
C HIS A 33 -2.28 30.31 -30.08
N ALA A 34 -3.33 30.50 -30.90
CA ALA A 34 -4.17 29.43 -31.38
C ALA A 34 -3.58 28.64 -32.54
N ASP A 35 -2.55 29.18 -33.19
CA ASP A 35 -1.85 28.48 -34.29
C ASP A 35 -1.01 27.30 -33.77
N ALA A 36 -1.37 26.11 -34.20
CA ALA A 36 -0.69 24.86 -33.78
C ALA A 36 0.78 24.78 -34.29
N SER A 37 1.15 25.57 -35.29
CA SER A 37 2.51 25.61 -35.85
C SER A 37 3.45 26.50 -35.03
N LEU A 38 2.93 27.33 -34.15
CA LEU A 38 3.72 28.30 -33.40
C LEU A 38 4.65 27.61 -32.39
N THR A 39 5.96 27.82 -32.56
CA THR A 39 6.97 27.20 -31.68
C THR A 39 7.96 28.26 -31.20
N ARG A 40 8.61 27.97 -30.08
CA ARG A 40 9.75 28.79 -29.58
C ARG A 40 10.98 28.61 -30.47
N GLU A 41 11.88 29.56 -30.48
CA GLU A 41 13.17 29.48 -31.19
C GLU A 41 13.98 28.22 -30.86
N LYS A 42 13.94 27.79 -29.61
CA LYS A 42 14.64 26.56 -29.10
C LYS A 42 13.78 25.30 -29.18
N GLY A 43 12.66 25.34 -29.90
CA GLY A 43 11.68 24.26 -30.00
C GLY A 43 10.68 24.25 -28.84
N GLY A 44 9.60 23.50 -29.01
CA GLY A 44 8.49 23.43 -28.07
C GLY A 44 7.33 24.33 -28.45
N SER A 45 6.11 23.76 -28.47
CA SER A 45 4.88 24.49 -28.80
C SER A 45 4.57 25.57 -27.77
N VAL A 46 4.07 26.71 -28.22
CA VAL A 46 3.49 27.76 -27.38
C VAL A 46 2.00 27.93 -27.66
N THR A 47 1.41 26.96 -28.31
CA THR A 47 -0.01 26.95 -28.68
C THR A 47 -0.89 26.79 -27.45
N VAL A 48 -1.95 27.58 -27.41
CA VAL A 48 -3.04 27.47 -26.44
C VAL A 48 -4.30 27.13 -27.22
N ASN A 49 -4.93 26.01 -26.88
CA ASN A 49 -6.23 25.64 -27.46
C ASN A 49 -7.33 26.52 -26.85
N PRO A 50 -8.04 27.36 -27.63
CA PRO A 50 -9.05 28.28 -27.12
C PRO A 50 -10.19 27.59 -26.40
N ASP A 51 -10.68 26.47 -26.95
CA ASP A 51 -11.79 25.69 -26.37
C ASP A 51 -11.41 25.10 -25.02
N THR A 52 -10.18 24.59 -24.92
CA THR A 52 -9.63 24.02 -23.69
C THR A 52 -9.51 25.10 -22.60
N PHE A 53 -8.98 26.27 -22.96
CA PHE A 53 -8.87 27.38 -22.01
C PHE A 53 -10.26 27.87 -21.55
N THR A 54 -11.21 28.06 -22.48
CA THR A 54 -12.57 28.50 -22.18
C THR A 54 -13.32 27.53 -21.25
N LYS A 55 -13.05 26.23 -21.38
CA LYS A 55 -13.60 25.18 -20.50
C LYS A 55 -12.89 25.10 -19.15
N SER A 56 -11.70 25.66 -18.99
CA SER A 56 -10.95 25.66 -17.74
C SER A 56 -11.68 26.46 -16.64
N VAL A 57 -11.31 26.23 -15.37
CA VAL A 57 -11.85 26.99 -14.24
C VAL A 57 -11.56 28.49 -14.37
N HIS A 58 -10.37 28.85 -14.90
CA HIS A 58 -9.94 30.24 -15.07
C HIS A 58 -10.63 30.90 -16.26
N GLY A 59 -10.74 30.20 -17.39
CA GLY A 59 -11.49 30.71 -18.54
C GLY A 59 -12.98 30.94 -18.20
N ARG A 60 -13.61 29.99 -17.49
CA ARG A 60 -15.00 30.16 -17.01
C ARG A 60 -15.16 31.29 -15.99
N ALA A 61 -14.12 31.60 -15.23
CA ALA A 61 -14.09 32.74 -14.31
C ALA A 61 -13.85 34.09 -15.01
N GLY A 62 -13.62 34.09 -16.34
CA GLY A 62 -13.39 35.29 -17.13
C GLY A 62 -11.99 35.89 -16.99
N LEU A 63 -11.01 35.10 -16.52
CA LEU A 63 -9.61 35.57 -16.44
C LEU A 63 -9.02 35.71 -17.83
N ALA A 64 -8.25 36.80 -18.04
CA ALA A 64 -7.50 37.06 -19.24
C ALA A 64 -6.06 36.47 -19.16
N CYS A 65 -5.39 36.34 -20.28
CA CYS A 65 -4.02 35.81 -20.33
C CYS A 65 -3.05 36.60 -19.45
N ALA A 66 -3.15 37.94 -19.46
CA ALA A 66 -2.32 38.84 -18.67
C ALA A 66 -2.58 38.81 -17.16
N ASP A 67 -3.69 38.16 -16.71
CA ASP A 67 -3.93 37.91 -15.27
C ASP A 67 -3.01 36.85 -14.68
N CYS A 68 -2.45 36.01 -15.54
CA CYS A 68 -1.45 34.99 -15.16
C CYS A 68 -0.05 35.36 -15.68
N HIS A 69 0.02 35.89 -16.88
CA HIS A 69 1.24 36.36 -17.52
C HIS A 69 1.45 37.85 -17.24
N HIS A 70 1.79 38.20 -16.01
CA HIS A 70 1.85 39.58 -15.53
C HIS A 70 2.89 40.46 -16.25
N ASP A 71 3.94 39.86 -16.78
CA ASP A 71 4.98 40.50 -17.56
C ASP A 71 4.49 40.98 -18.94
N LEU A 72 3.34 40.51 -19.40
CA LEU A 72 2.66 40.98 -20.59
C LEU A 72 1.67 42.12 -20.34
N LYS A 73 1.45 42.51 -19.10
CA LYS A 73 0.47 43.53 -18.76
C LYS A 73 0.90 44.89 -19.29
N GLY A 74 0.11 45.42 -20.23
CA GLY A 74 0.39 46.70 -20.90
C GLY A 74 1.35 46.64 -22.06
N VAL A 75 1.84 45.46 -22.48
CA VAL A 75 2.61 45.28 -23.72
C VAL A 75 1.71 45.51 -24.92
N LYS A 76 2.11 46.36 -25.81
CA LYS A 76 1.37 46.73 -27.04
C LYS A 76 2.07 46.28 -28.32
N ASP A 77 3.36 45.99 -28.23
CA ASP A 77 4.18 45.62 -29.38
C ASP A 77 4.30 44.12 -29.48
N TYR A 78 3.95 43.55 -30.62
CA TYR A 78 4.05 42.10 -30.90
C TYR A 78 4.96 41.84 -32.10
N PRO A 79 5.75 40.77 -32.11
CA PRO A 79 5.88 39.75 -31.05
C PRO A 79 6.51 40.32 -29.77
N HIS A 80 5.93 39.87 -28.62
CA HIS A 80 6.43 40.28 -27.30
C HIS A 80 7.82 39.71 -26.99
N PRO A 81 8.61 40.33 -26.09
CA PRO A 81 9.91 39.80 -25.68
C PRO A 81 9.82 38.39 -25.07
N ALA A 82 10.82 37.56 -25.33
CA ALA A 82 10.97 36.23 -24.76
C ALA A 82 12.33 36.14 -24.02
N PRO A 83 12.44 35.28 -22.99
CA PRO A 83 11.41 34.39 -22.40
C PRO A 83 10.50 35.14 -21.41
N LEU A 84 9.24 34.72 -21.35
CA LEU A 84 8.31 35.16 -20.30
C LEU A 84 8.62 34.50 -18.96
N GLN A 85 8.27 35.21 -17.88
CA GLN A 85 8.32 34.64 -16.55
C GLN A 85 7.26 33.54 -16.40
N PRO A 86 7.51 32.48 -15.60
CA PRO A 86 6.48 31.50 -15.27
C PRO A 86 5.28 32.17 -14.61
N ALA A 87 4.07 31.72 -14.97
CA ALA A 87 2.85 32.24 -14.38
C ALA A 87 2.85 32.07 -12.84
N GLU A 88 2.53 33.16 -12.13
CA GLU A 88 2.58 33.23 -10.68
C GLU A 88 1.22 32.85 -10.05
N CYS A 89 0.98 31.56 -9.84
CA CYS A 89 -0.25 31.06 -9.21
C CYS A 89 -0.46 31.62 -7.80
N ALA A 90 0.62 31.92 -7.09
CA ALA A 90 0.64 32.45 -5.72
C ALA A 90 -0.05 33.81 -5.58
N ALA A 91 -0.18 34.59 -6.64
CA ALA A 91 -0.86 35.88 -6.61
C ALA A 91 -2.32 35.75 -6.11
N CYS A 92 -2.99 34.65 -6.45
CA CYS A 92 -4.35 34.37 -6.02
C CYS A 92 -4.46 33.16 -5.06
N HIS A 93 -3.63 32.13 -5.22
CA HIS A 93 -3.64 30.87 -4.46
C HIS A 93 -2.57 30.85 -3.35
N GLN A 94 -2.63 31.86 -2.45
CA GLN A 94 -1.59 32.06 -1.42
C GLN A 94 -1.51 30.90 -0.41
N SER A 95 -2.66 30.39 0.04
CA SER A 95 -2.73 29.29 1.03
C SER A 95 -2.12 28.00 0.49
N GLU A 96 -2.47 27.64 -0.75
CA GLU A 96 -1.96 26.45 -1.44
C GLU A 96 -0.46 26.60 -1.72
N ASN A 97 -0.03 27.80 -2.11
CA ASN A 97 1.39 28.07 -2.32
C ASN A 97 2.20 27.97 -1.03
N GLN A 98 1.71 28.51 0.10
CA GLN A 98 2.37 28.39 1.41
C GLN A 98 2.52 26.92 1.84
N ALA A 99 1.48 26.10 1.63
CA ALA A 99 1.52 24.68 1.90
C ALA A 99 2.52 23.96 0.96
N TYR A 100 2.47 24.28 -0.34
CA TYR A 100 3.38 23.72 -1.35
C TYR A 100 4.84 24.06 -1.05
N GLN A 101 5.19 25.29 -0.69
CA GLN A 101 6.56 25.68 -0.36
C GLN A 101 7.14 24.86 0.80
N LYS A 102 6.30 24.44 1.76
CA LYS A 102 6.70 23.58 2.88
C LYS A 102 6.78 22.12 2.48
N SER A 103 6.19 21.73 1.36
CA SER A 103 6.19 20.36 0.87
C SER A 103 7.54 19.90 0.34
N ILE A 104 7.71 18.58 0.20
CA ILE A 104 8.93 18.02 -0.41
C ILE A 104 9.13 18.52 -1.85
N HIS A 105 8.05 18.72 -2.62
CA HIS A 105 8.13 19.22 -3.99
C HIS A 105 8.58 20.68 -4.01
N GLY A 106 7.98 21.54 -3.20
CA GLY A 106 8.37 22.96 -3.12
C GLY A 106 9.79 23.16 -2.62
N GLN A 107 10.19 22.42 -1.58
CA GLN A 107 11.58 22.44 -1.07
C GLN A 107 12.58 21.93 -2.11
N SER A 108 12.22 20.93 -2.89
CA SER A 108 13.08 20.42 -3.98
C SER A 108 13.21 21.45 -5.11
N LEU A 109 12.12 22.10 -5.49
CA LEU A 109 12.12 23.14 -6.50
C LEU A 109 12.97 24.35 -6.07
N ALA A 110 12.85 24.77 -4.81
CA ALA A 110 13.64 25.88 -4.26
C ALA A 110 15.16 25.59 -4.26
N LYS A 111 15.56 24.33 -4.06
CA LYS A 111 16.98 23.92 -4.12
C LYS A 111 17.51 23.79 -5.54
N THR A 112 16.68 23.35 -6.46
CA THR A 112 17.07 23.10 -7.87
C THR A 112 15.94 23.57 -8.78
N PRO A 113 15.89 24.88 -9.11
CA PRO A 113 14.79 25.47 -9.89
C PRO A 113 14.60 24.86 -11.28
N THR A 114 15.65 24.31 -11.88
CA THR A 114 15.62 23.61 -13.18
C THR A 114 15.50 22.09 -13.04
N GLY A 115 15.21 21.61 -11.82
CA GLY A 115 15.14 20.18 -11.52
C GLY A 115 13.79 19.53 -11.88
N ASP A 116 13.68 18.25 -11.57
CA ASP A 116 12.50 17.43 -11.87
C ASP A 116 11.37 17.57 -10.82
N ALA A 117 11.44 18.58 -9.95
CA ALA A 117 10.42 18.78 -8.93
C ALA A 117 9.08 19.20 -9.54
N ALA A 118 7.99 18.61 -9.05
CA ALA A 118 6.66 18.96 -9.53
C ALA A 118 6.30 20.40 -9.16
N THR A 119 5.81 21.17 -10.13
CA THR A 119 5.23 22.51 -9.97
C THR A 119 3.70 22.43 -9.89
N CYS A 120 3.03 23.56 -9.66
CA CYS A 120 1.56 23.63 -9.71
C CYS A 120 1.03 23.06 -11.02
N ALA A 121 1.61 23.50 -12.17
CA ALA A 121 1.20 23.07 -13.50
C ALA A 121 1.47 21.57 -13.76
N SER A 122 2.44 20.97 -13.10
CA SER A 122 2.72 19.53 -13.24
C SER A 122 1.54 18.65 -12.83
N CYS A 123 0.80 19.08 -11.82
CA CYS A 123 -0.37 18.40 -11.31
C CYS A 123 -1.67 18.91 -11.91
N HIS A 124 -1.85 20.23 -11.94
CA HIS A 124 -3.11 20.88 -12.33
C HIS A 124 -3.27 21.09 -13.83
N GLY A 125 -2.19 21.09 -14.60
CA GLY A 125 -2.17 21.61 -15.95
C GLY A 125 -1.86 23.11 -15.98
N ALA A 126 -1.90 23.70 -17.15
CA ALA A 126 -1.62 25.13 -17.33
C ALA A 126 -2.88 25.88 -17.84
N HIS A 127 -3.24 25.66 -19.10
CA HIS A 127 -4.40 26.31 -19.72
C HIS A 127 -5.67 25.44 -19.71
N ASP A 128 -5.56 24.19 -19.23
CA ASP A 128 -6.56 23.14 -19.20
C ASP A 128 -6.99 22.72 -17.77
N ILE A 129 -6.92 23.67 -16.83
CA ILE A 129 -7.18 23.37 -15.40
C ILE A 129 -8.68 23.15 -15.20
N LEU A 130 -9.06 21.91 -14.84
CA LEU A 130 -10.42 21.52 -14.54
C LEU A 130 -10.63 21.29 -13.03
N PRO A 131 -11.86 21.40 -12.52
CA PRO A 131 -12.16 21.07 -11.13
C PRO A 131 -11.81 19.61 -10.82
N PRO A 132 -11.34 19.26 -9.59
CA PRO A 132 -10.99 17.88 -9.25
C PRO A 132 -12.15 16.88 -9.36
N LYS A 133 -13.40 17.35 -9.34
CA LYS A 133 -14.60 16.53 -9.52
C LYS A 133 -14.98 16.26 -10.97
N ASP A 134 -14.35 16.95 -11.91
CA ASP A 134 -14.57 16.76 -13.35
C ASP A 134 -13.86 15.48 -13.81
N PRO A 135 -14.54 14.53 -14.48
CA PRO A 135 -13.91 13.28 -14.93
C PRO A 135 -12.72 13.46 -15.87
N GLU A 136 -12.66 14.58 -16.61
CA GLU A 136 -11.55 14.92 -17.51
C GLU A 136 -10.36 15.57 -16.76
N SER A 137 -10.57 15.99 -15.51
CA SER A 137 -9.50 16.59 -14.70
C SER A 137 -8.37 15.59 -14.43
N ARG A 138 -7.13 16.07 -14.53
CA ARG A 138 -5.94 15.30 -14.10
C ARG A 138 -5.99 14.94 -12.61
N LEU A 139 -6.76 15.69 -11.81
CA LEU A 139 -6.93 15.49 -10.38
C LEU A 139 -8.22 14.75 -10.02
N PHE A 140 -9.01 14.35 -11.02
CA PHE A 140 -10.12 13.44 -10.77
C PHE A 140 -9.60 12.13 -10.15
N ARG A 141 -10.32 11.57 -9.21
CA ARG A 141 -9.81 10.45 -8.39
C ARG A 141 -9.31 9.27 -9.23
N LEU A 142 -9.98 8.93 -10.33
CA LEU A 142 -9.53 7.87 -11.25
C LEU A 142 -8.23 8.22 -11.98
N ASN A 143 -7.98 9.52 -12.24
CA ASN A 143 -6.82 9.99 -13.01
C ASN A 143 -5.63 10.32 -12.12
N LEU A 144 -5.85 10.55 -10.82
CA LEU A 144 -4.85 11.03 -9.89
C LEU A 144 -3.65 10.09 -9.74
N PRO A 145 -3.80 8.75 -9.68
CA PRO A 145 -2.64 7.85 -9.64
C PRO A 145 -1.76 7.95 -10.89
N ALA A 146 -2.37 8.13 -12.08
CA ALA A 146 -1.63 8.34 -13.31
C ALA A 146 -0.92 9.70 -13.33
N THR A 147 -1.53 10.74 -12.77
CA THR A 147 -0.90 12.08 -12.66
C THR A 147 0.35 12.04 -11.78
N CYS A 148 0.29 11.41 -10.63
CA CYS A 148 1.47 11.19 -9.78
C CYS A 148 2.49 10.26 -10.46
N GLY A 149 1.99 9.23 -11.13
CA GLY A 149 2.80 8.22 -11.82
C GLY A 149 3.66 8.78 -12.95
N LYS A 150 3.30 9.90 -13.58
CA LYS A 150 4.12 10.54 -14.64
C LYS A 150 5.58 10.74 -14.22
N CYS A 151 5.80 11.08 -12.95
CA CYS A 151 7.13 11.24 -12.39
C CYS A 151 7.54 10.05 -11.52
N HIS A 152 6.65 9.58 -10.64
CA HIS A 152 6.99 8.55 -9.66
C HIS A 152 7.12 7.13 -10.26
N LEU A 153 6.65 6.89 -11.49
CA LEU A 153 6.91 5.66 -12.25
C LEU A 153 8.02 5.86 -13.31
N ASN A 154 8.54 7.07 -13.45
CA ASN A 154 9.66 7.31 -14.36
C ASN A 154 10.99 6.99 -13.64
N PRO A 155 11.74 5.96 -14.06
CA PRO A 155 12.98 5.56 -13.41
C PRO A 155 14.04 6.68 -13.39
N ALA A 156 14.07 7.53 -14.44
CA ALA A 156 15.02 8.64 -14.53
C ALA A 156 14.79 9.71 -13.45
N ILE A 157 13.57 9.83 -12.93
CA ILE A 157 13.20 10.76 -11.86
C ILE A 157 13.18 10.05 -10.51
N ALA A 158 12.48 8.91 -10.42
CA ALA A 158 12.29 8.19 -9.17
C ALA A 158 13.59 7.69 -8.55
N ASN A 159 14.54 7.22 -9.37
CA ASN A 159 15.82 6.70 -8.90
C ASN A 159 16.79 7.78 -8.39
N LYS A 160 16.53 9.05 -8.69
CA LYS A 160 17.30 10.18 -8.11
C LYS A 160 17.00 10.38 -6.62
N ASN A 161 15.90 9.80 -6.11
CA ASN A 161 15.52 9.90 -4.72
C ASN A 161 15.61 8.51 -4.04
N PRO A 162 16.50 8.32 -3.04
CA PRO A 162 16.67 7.04 -2.35
C PRO A 162 15.40 6.51 -1.68
N SER A 163 14.44 7.38 -1.35
CA SER A 163 13.15 7.02 -0.74
C SER A 163 12.08 6.69 -1.79
N GLY A 164 12.29 7.07 -3.06
CA GLY A 164 11.35 6.88 -4.15
C GLY A 164 11.71 5.63 -4.95
N SER A 165 10.92 4.59 -4.82
CA SER A 165 11.04 3.38 -5.65
C SER A 165 9.86 3.29 -6.58
N VAL A 166 10.12 3.14 -7.88
CA VAL A 166 9.10 2.81 -8.89
C VAL A 166 8.24 1.64 -8.40
N ALA A 167 8.88 0.58 -7.90
CA ALA A 167 8.21 -0.61 -7.39
C ALA A 167 7.19 -0.33 -6.26
N LYS A 168 7.44 0.67 -5.41
CA LYS A 168 6.48 1.05 -4.37
C LYS A 168 5.20 1.63 -4.97
N VAL A 169 5.33 2.50 -5.98
CA VAL A 169 4.17 3.10 -6.65
C VAL A 169 3.45 2.07 -7.53
N GLU A 170 4.20 1.21 -8.23
CA GLU A 170 3.61 0.08 -8.98
C GLU A 170 2.79 -0.83 -8.08
N SER A 171 3.27 -1.11 -6.86
CA SER A 171 2.55 -1.98 -5.93
C SER A 171 1.21 -1.42 -5.47
N TYR A 172 1.00 -0.09 -5.52
CA TYR A 172 -0.30 0.51 -5.29
C TYR A 172 -1.36 0.02 -6.29
N PHE A 173 -1.02 -0.09 -7.58
CA PHE A 173 -1.98 -0.52 -8.61
C PHE A 173 -2.43 -1.97 -8.45
N THR A 174 -1.62 -2.79 -7.77
CA THR A 174 -1.97 -4.17 -7.41
C THR A 174 -2.57 -4.29 -6.01
N SER A 175 -2.58 -3.22 -5.22
CA SER A 175 -3.20 -3.18 -3.90
C SER A 175 -4.73 -3.26 -3.98
N ILE A 176 -5.38 -3.56 -2.86
CA ILE A 176 -6.85 -3.54 -2.80
C ILE A 176 -7.42 -2.15 -3.11
N HIS A 177 -6.73 -1.08 -2.70
CA HIS A 177 -7.17 0.28 -2.98
C HIS A 177 -7.05 0.62 -4.47
N GLY A 178 -5.90 0.34 -5.08
CA GLY A 178 -5.68 0.59 -6.51
C GLY A 178 -6.56 -0.30 -7.40
N TRP A 179 -6.74 -1.56 -7.02
CA TRP A 179 -7.63 -2.48 -7.71
C TRP A 179 -9.10 -2.03 -7.64
N ALA A 180 -9.57 -1.67 -6.45
CA ALA A 180 -10.95 -1.19 -6.25
C ALA A 180 -11.21 0.10 -7.03
N LEU A 181 -10.24 1.00 -7.08
CA LEU A 181 -10.34 2.22 -7.88
C LEU A 181 -10.39 1.92 -9.38
N ALA A 182 -9.39 1.19 -9.90
CA ALA A 182 -9.18 1.04 -11.34
C ALA A 182 -10.06 -0.02 -11.99
N ARG A 183 -10.40 -1.11 -11.26
CA ARG A 183 -11.15 -2.25 -11.80
C ARG A 183 -12.62 -2.25 -11.40
N ALA A 184 -12.91 -1.85 -10.15
CA ALA A 184 -14.29 -1.79 -9.66
C ALA A 184 -14.91 -0.39 -9.82
N GLY A 185 -14.16 0.62 -10.28
CA GLY A 185 -14.64 2.00 -10.42
C GLY A 185 -15.02 2.66 -9.09
N LEU A 186 -14.51 2.16 -7.98
CA LEU A 186 -14.86 2.63 -6.64
C LEU A 186 -14.11 3.93 -6.32
N ILE A 187 -14.68 5.05 -6.73
CA ILE A 187 -14.06 6.39 -6.57
C ILE A 187 -13.82 6.80 -5.11
N ILE A 188 -14.44 6.14 -4.13
CA ILE A 188 -14.17 6.37 -2.71
C ILE A 188 -12.89 5.65 -2.23
N SER A 189 -12.35 4.72 -3.02
CA SER A 189 -11.12 4.01 -2.67
C SER A 189 -9.95 4.98 -2.50
N ALA A 190 -9.05 4.68 -1.55
CA ALA A 190 -7.94 5.56 -1.24
C ALA A 190 -7.00 5.78 -2.43
N VAL A 191 -6.66 7.04 -2.71
CA VAL A 191 -5.68 7.46 -3.71
C VAL A 191 -4.47 8.11 -3.04
N CYS A 192 -3.45 8.43 -3.81
CA CYS A 192 -2.18 8.95 -3.29
C CYS A 192 -2.36 10.11 -2.30
N THR A 193 -3.24 11.08 -2.63
CA THR A 193 -3.46 12.28 -1.80
C THR A 193 -4.19 12.02 -0.49
N ASP A 194 -4.94 10.95 -0.36
CA ASP A 194 -5.64 10.62 0.89
C ASP A 194 -4.63 10.25 1.98
N CYS A 195 -3.56 9.58 1.59
CA CYS A 195 -2.49 9.18 2.50
C CYS A 195 -1.39 10.24 2.61
N HIS A 196 -0.96 10.83 1.49
CA HIS A 196 0.21 11.70 1.44
C HIS A 196 -0.09 13.20 1.59
N GLY A 197 -1.35 13.62 1.44
CA GLY A 197 -1.72 15.02 1.28
C GLY A 197 -1.66 15.47 -0.18
N ALA A 198 -1.98 16.74 -0.43
CA ALA A 198 -1.99 17.32 -1.77
C ALA A 198 -0.89 18.38 -1.92
N HIS A 199 -1.09 19.55 -1.30
CA HIS A 199 -0.13 20.64 -1.37
C HIS A 199 0.96 20.54 -0.28
N ASP A 200 0.68 19.83 0.80
CA ASP A 200 1.49 19.66 2.02
C ASP A 200 2.16 18.28 2.11
N ILE A 201 2.63 17.76 0.99
CA ILE A 201 3.28 16.43 0.96
C ILE A 201 4.64 16.49 1.65
N HIS A 202 4.76 15.81 2.80
CA HIS A 202 5.97 15.73 3.60
C HIS A 202 6.64 14.36 3.51
N ARG A 203 7.94 14.30 3.81
CA ARG A 203 8.67 13.03 3.94
C ARG A 203 8.11 12.19 5.11
N PRO A 204 8.14 10.85 5.05
CA PRO A 204 7.64 10.02 6.16
C PRO A 204 8.32 10.27 7.51
N ALA A 205 9.57 10.76 7.49
CA ALA A 205 10.31 11.12 8.71
C ALA A 205 9.90 12.47 9.32
N ASP A 206 9.17 13.31 8.58
CA ASP A 206 8.68 14.59 9.05
C ASP A 206 7.44 14.37 9.94
N PRO A 207 7.40 14.85 11.19
CA PRO A 207 6.23 14.71 12.06
C PRO A 207 4.92 15.29 11.48
N LEU A 208 5.01 16.25 10.55
CA LEU A 208 3.86 16.83 9.87
C LEU A 208 3.31 15.94 8.76
N SER A 209 4.06 14.95 8.32
CA SER A 209 3.63 14.01 7.28
C SER A 209 2.43 13.19 7.73
N LYS A 210 1.39 13.11 6.90
CA LYS A 210 0.25 12.21 7.14
C LYS A 210 0.67 10.74 7.21
N VAL A 211 1.78 10.39 6.58
CA VAL A 211 2.37 9.04 6.60
C VAL A 211 3.54 8.91 7.57
N ALA A 212 3.80 9.92 8.42
CA ALA A 212 4.67 9.74 9.57
C ALA A 212 4.08 8.65 10.48
N ARG A 213 4.95 7.81 11.06
CA ARG A 213 4.52 6.68 11.89
C ARG A 213 3.45 7.06 12.92
N ALA A 214 3.63 8.20 13.60
CA ALA A 214 2.69 8.71 14.60
C ALA A 214 1.31 9.08 14.01
N ASN A 215 1.23 9.39 12.74
CA ASN A 215 0.02 9.84 12.08
C ASN A 215 -0.71 8.73 11.30
N ILE A 216 -0.05 7.60 11.02
CA ILE A 216 -0.61 6.48 10.24
C ILE A 216 -1.99 6.02 10.75
N PRO A 217 -2.20 5.74 12.06
CA PRO A 217 -3.51 5.30 12.52
C PRO A 217 -4.62 6.32 12.27
N LYS A 218 -4.31 7.62 12.43
CA LYS A 218 -5.24 8.72 12.14
C LYS A 218 -5.52 8.83 10.64
N THR A 219 -4.51 8.66 9.81
CA THR A 219 -4.67 8.71 8.34
C THR A 219 -5.56 7.57 7.85
N CYS A 220 -5.34 6.35 8.33
CA CYS A 220 -6.20 5.20 7.97
C CYS A 220 -7.63 5.36 8.51
N SER A 221 -7.79 5.98 9.68
CA SER A 221 -9.10 6.16 10.33
C SER A 221 -10.06 7.08 9.57
N GLN A 222 -9.58 7.86 8.60
CA GLN A 222 -10.43 8.68 7.74
C GLN A 222 -11.51 7.84 7.02
N CYS A 223 -11.20 6.59 6.73
CA CYS A 223 -12.13 5.64 6.11
C CYS A 223 -12.37 4.41 6.99
N HIS A 224 -11.38 3.93 7.73
CA HIS A 224 -11.41 2.72 8.56
C HIS A 224 -11.68 3.04 10.04
N LEU A 225 -12.68 3.88 10.33
CA LEU A 225 -12.97 4.38 11.68
C LEU A 225 -13.27 3.26 12.70
N GLY A 226 -14.08 2.27 12.31
CA GLY A 226 -14.42 1.15 13.20
C GLY A 226 -13.20 0.29 13.55
N VAL A 227 -12.36 -0.01 12.57
CA VAL A 227 -11.09 -0.74 12.79
C VAL A 227 -10.14 0.06 13.70
N TYR A 228 -10.06 1.37 13.49
CA TYR A 228 -9.26 2.26 14.33
C TYR A 228 -9.75 2.27 15.79
N ALA A 229 -11.07 2.30 16.02
CA ALA A 229 -11.64 2.25 17.36
C ALA A 229 -11.26 0.93 18.07
N THR A 230 -11.35 -0.20 17.36
CA THR A 230 -10.93 -1.51 17.86
C THR A 230 -9.42 -1.54 18.15
N TYR A 231 -8.59 -1.06 17.22
CA TYR A 231 -7.14 -0.98 17.42
C TYR A 231 -6.78 -0.14 18.65
N ARG A 232 -7.43 1.02 18.86
CA ARG A 232 -7.18 1.87 20.04
C ARG A 232 -7.45 1.16 21.36
N SER A 233 -8.41 0.26 21.41
CA SER A 233 -8.73 -0.51 22.62
C SER A 233 -7.78 -1.70 22.86
N SER A 234 -7.00 -2.10 21.85
CA SER A 234 -6.00 -3.16 21.95
C SER A 234 -4.78 -2.74 22.76
N ILE A 235 -3.98 -3.71 23.20
CA ILE A 235 -2.70 -3.40 23.89
C ILE A 235 -1.75 -2.60 22.99
N HIS A 236 -1.74 -2.90 21.68
CA HIS A 236 -0.90 -2.16 20.74
C HIS A 236 -1.35 -0.69 20.63
N GLY A 237 -2.65 -0.45 20.49
CA GLY A 237 -3.19 0.89 20.39
C GLY A 237 -3.07 1.70 21.69
N GLN A 238 -3.25 1.07 22.84
CA GLN A 238 -3.03 1.70 24.15
C GLN A 238 -1.57 2.13 24.30
N LYS A 239 -0.63 1.21 24.03
CA LYS A 239 0.80 1.54 24.13
C LYS A 239 1.27 2.53 23.07
N PHE A 240 0.63 2.56 21.90
CA PHE A 240 0.85 3.60 20.90
C PHE A 240 0.40 4.97 21.44
N ALA A 241 -0.77 5.05 22.08
CA ALA A 241 -1.27 6.28 22.69
C ALA A 241 -0.37 6.77 23.85
N ASP A 242 0.28 5.84 24.58
CA ASP A 242 1.30 6.14 25.60
C ASP A 242 2.62 6.64 24.99
N GLY A 243 2.72 6.78 23.65
CA GLY A 243 3.92 7.26 22.96
C GLY A 243 5.00 6.19 22.76
N ASN A 244 4.69 4.90 22.91
CA ASN A 244 5.68 3.84 22.73
C ASN A 244 6.04 3.69 21.22
N PRO A 245 7.31 3.89 20.82
CA PRO A 245 7.72 3.82 19.41
C PRO A 245 7.83 2.41 18.85
N ASP A 246 7.85 1.37 19.69
CA ASP A 246 8.14 0.00 19.28
C ASP A 246 6.87 -0.81 18.94
N VAL A 247 5.68 -0.31 19.28
CA VAL A 247 4.42 -1.03 19.00
C VAL A 247 3.98 -0.87 17.55
N PRO A 248 3.33 -1.88 16.94
CA PRO A 248 2.95 -1.79 15.53
C PRO A 248 1.84 -0.76 15.29
N VAL A 249 1.91 -0.08 14.15
CA VAL A 249 0.81 0.66 13.54
C VAL A 249 0.27 -0.10 12.32
N CYS A 250 -0.79 0.39 11.69
CA CYS A 250 -1.49 -0.32 10.61
C CYS A 250 -0.57 -0.90 9.53
N THR A 251 0.41 -0.11 9.07
CA THR A 251 1.34 -0.50 8.00
C THR A 251 2.34 -1.58 8.40
N ASN A 252 2.58 -1.79 9.68
CA ASN A 252 3.48 -2.87 10.12
C ASN A 252 2.88 -4.26 9.86
N CYS A 253 1.54 -4.37 9.85
CA CYS A 253 0.85 -5.61 9.55
C CYS A 253 0.36 -5.66 8.09
N HIS A 254 -0.17 -4.55 7.57
CA HIS A 254 -0.82 -4.51 6.25
C HIS A 254 0.09 -4.05 5.12
N SER A 255 1.35 -3.72 5.40
CA SER A 255 2.26 -3.01 4.48
C SER A 255 1.76 -1.59 4.12
N GLU A 256 2.42 -0.94 3.16
CA GLU A 256 2.14 0.46 2.81
C GLU A 256 1.38 0.56 1.48
N HIS A 257 2.10 0.40 0.36
CA HIS A 257 1.52 0.52 -0.97
C HIS A 257 0.93 -0.79 -1.49
N LYS A 258 1.45 -1.95 -1.06
CA LYS A 258 0.97 -3.29 -1.42
C LYS A 258 -0.05 -3.83 -0.40
N ILE A 259 -1.04 -3.03 -0.03
CA ILE A 259 -2.09 -3.47 0.91
C ILE A 259 -3.01 -4.47 0.19
N GLN A 260 -3.06 -5.71 0.69
CA GLN A 260 -3.84 -6.79 0.08
C GLN A 260 -4.95 -7.28 1.02
N VAL A 261 -6.01 -7.84 0.45
CA VAL A 261 -7.03 -8.59 1.23
C VAL A 261 -6.40 -9.81 1.88
N SER A 262 -6.90 -10.22 3.03
CA SER A 262 -6.36 -11.38 3.78
C SER A 262 -6.46 -12.70 3.01
N SER A 263 -7.39 -12.83 2.08
CA SER A 263 -7.53 -14.01 1.21
C SER A 263 -6.47 -14.08 0.10
N ASN A 264 -5.77 -12.97 -0.20
CA ASN A 264 -4.70 -12.99 -1.20
C ASN A 264 -3.46 -13.71 -0.61
N PRO A 265 -2.92 -14.74 -1.30
CA PRO A 265 -1.71 -15.44 -0.83
C PRO A 265 -0.49 -14.54 -0.59
N ASP A 266 -0.38 -13.42 -1.30
CA ASP A 266 0.73 -12.48 -1.15
C ASP A 266 0.53 -11.47 0.00
N SER A 267 -0.63 -11.49 0.67
CA SER A 267 -0.92 -10.59 1.78
C SER A 267 -0.07 -10.94 3.00
N SER A 268 0.53 -9.93 3.63
CA SER A 268 1.22 -10.09 4.92
C SER A 268 0.28 -10.54 6.05
N VAL A 269 -1.02 -10.35 5.88
CA VAL A 269 -2.08 -10.80 6.80
C VAL A 269 -2.87 -11.99 6.26
N ASN A 270 -2.36 -12.67 5.23
CA ASN A 270 -2.90 -13.98 4.83
C ASN A 270 -2.74 -14.99 5.99
N PRO A 271 -3.72 -15.87 6.24
CA PRO A 271 -3.64 -16.85 7.34
C PRO A 271 -2.32 -17.60 7.43
N THR A 272 -1.67 -17.91 6.29
CA THR A 272 -0.36 -18.59 6.25
C THR A 272 0.83 -17.67 6.61
N HIS A 273 0.67 -16.35 6.53
CA HIS A 273 1.72 -15.36 6.79
C HIS A 273 1.59 -14.67 8.15
N VAL A 274 0.42 -14.74 8.80
CA VAL A 274 0.16 -14.06 10.09
C VAL A 274 1.22 -14.40 11.14
N SER A 275 1.67 -15.65 11.19
CA SER A 275 2.68 -16.07 12.17
C SER A 275 4.02 -15.37 11.98
N GLN A 276 4.44 -15.15 10.73
CA GLN A 276 5.65 -14.40 10.38
C GLN A 276 5.48 -12.91 10.70
N THR A 277 4.34 -12.34 10.36
CA THR A 277 4.04 -10.93 10.61
C THR A 277 4.07 -10.60 12.09
N CYS A 278 3.44 -11.42 12.94
CA CYS A 278 3.48 -11.24 14.39
C CYS A 278 4.89 -11.46 14.95
N SER A 279 5.60 -12.49 14.49
CA SER A 279 6.92 -12.86 14.99
C SER A 279 8.02 -11.88 14.61
N ALA A 280 7.82 -11.03 13.60
CA ALA A 280 8.77 -9.97 13.27
C ALA A 280 9.13 -9.10 14.50
N CYS A 281 8.17 -8.90 15.42
CA CYS A 281 8.39 -8.24 16.70
C CYS A 281 8.47 -9.23 17.87
N HIS A 282 7.54 -10.21 17.95
CA HIS A 282 7.40 -11.12 19.10
C HIS A 282 8.49 -12.19 19.21
N GLU A 283 9.37 -12.35 18.21
CA GLU A 283 10.61 -13.13 18.30
C GLU A 283 11.88 -12.24 18.32
N ASN A 284 11.73 -10.93 18.28
CA ASN A 284 12.86 -10.02 18.42
C ASN A 284 13.35 -10.02 19.88
N VAL A 285 14.55 -10.55 20.10
CA VAL A 285 15.10 -10.75 21.44
C VAL A 285 15.24 -9.42 22.21
N ALA A 286 15.68 -8.36 21.53
CA ALA A 286 15.87 -7.05 22.15
C ALA A 286 14.54 -6.43 22.62
N LEU A 287 13.49 -6.50 21.77
CA LEU A 287 12.15 -6.04 22.12
C LEU A 287 11.55 -6.88 23.26
N ASN A 288 11.69 -8.21 23.19
CA ASN A 288 11.15 -9.10 24.19
C ASN A 288 11.81 -8.89 25.55
N LEU A 289 13.12 -8.68 25.60
CA LEU A 289 13.83 -8.34 26.83
C LEU A 289 13.39 -6.97 27.38
N LYS A 290 13.26 -5.97 26.49
CA LYS A 290 12.86 -4.61 26.88
C LYS A 290 11.48 -4.57 27.54
N TYR A 291 10.54 -5.39 27.08
CA TYR A 291 9.15 -5.38 27.54
C TYR A 291 8.78 -6.60 28.39
N GLY A 292 9.74 -7.42 28.77
CA GLY A 292 9.49 -8.63 29.57
C GLY A 292 8.62 -9.68 28.85
N LEU A 293 8.64 -9.69 27.51
CA LEU A 293 7.84 -10.62 26.72
C LEU A 293 8.57 -11.95 26.58
N PRO A 294 7.84 -13.07 26.65
CA PRO A 294 8.45 -14.39 26.49
C PRO A 294 8.87 -14.62 25.03
N THR A 295 10.04 -15.25 24.84
CA THR A 295 10.57 -15.68 23.53
C THR A 295 10.11 -17.10 23.18
N GLY A 296 10.34 -17.53 21.92
CA GLY A 296 10.07 -18.89 21.46
C GLY A 296 8.60 -19.19 21.15
N ARG A 297 7.77 -18.15 21.01
CA ARG A 297 6.34 -18.30 20.70
C ARG A 297 6.10 -18.85 19.31
N LEU A 298 6.81 -18.32 18.32
CA LEU A 298 6.75 -18.83 16.95
C LEU A 298 7.18 -20.29 16.87
N LYS A 299 8.29 -20.64 17.52
CA LYS A 299 8.80 -22.01 17.51
C LYS A 299 7.80 -22.99 18.13
N SER A 300 7.20 -22.62 19.28
CA SER A 300 6.20 -23.46 19.92
C SER A 300 4.93 -23.62 19.07
N TYR A 301 4.49 -22.55 18.39
CA TYR A 301 3.37 -22.61 17.45
C TYR A 301 3.71 -23.53 16.26
N GLN A 302 4.87 -23.34 15.62
CA GLN A 302 5.31 -24.12 14.45
C GLN A 302 5.48 -25.61 14.75
N SER A 303 5.73 -25.98 16.00
CA SER A 303 5.80 -27.39 16.43
C SER A 303 4.45 -27.98 16.82
N SER A 304 3.39 -27.17 16.89
CA SER A 304 2.03 -27.63 17.13
C SER A 304 1.37 -28.15 15.85
N TYR A 305 0.24 -28.90 16.01
CA TYR A 305 -0.56 -29.33 14.88
C TYR A 305 -1.01 -28.14 14.01
N HIS A 306 -1.53 -27.07 14.62
CA HIS A 306 -1.97 -25.88 13.90
C HIS A 306 -0.83 -25.25 13.09
N GLY A 307 0.35 -25.13 13.69
CA GLY A 307 1.50 -24.53 13.02
C GLY A 307 2.06 -25.38 11.88
N ILE A 308 2.07 -26.71 12.04
CA ILE A 308 2.49 -27.66 10.99
C ILE A 308 1.54 -27.58 9.80
N SER A 309 0.23 -27.70 10.03
CA SER A 309 -0.79 -27.66 8.98
C SER A 309 -0.81 -26.29 8.28
N ASN A 310 -0.72 -25.20 9.03
CA ASN A 310 -0.64 -23.85 8.47
C ASN A 310 0.60 -23.67 7.58
N LYS A 311 1.76 -24.19 7.99
CA LYS A 311 2.98 -24.17 7.18
C LYS A 311 2.84 -24.98 5.88
N LEU A 312 2.01 -26.01 5.88
CA LEU A 312 1.69 -26.79 4.67
C LEU A 312 0.64 -26.13 3.77
N GLY A 313 0.18 -24.92 4.12
CA GLY A 313 -0.72 -24.12 3.29
C GLY A 313 -2.19 -24.19 3.70
N ASP A 314 -2.53 -24.88 4.80
CA ASP A 314 -3.91 -24.92 5.27
C ASP A 314 -4.29 -23.59 5.91
N VAL A 315 -5.19 -22.85 5.26
CA VAL A 315 -5.69 -21.53 5.69
C VAL A 315 -6.83 -21.64 6.72
N THR A 316 -7.37 -22.84 6.94
CA THR A 316 -8.52 -23.06 7.84
C THR A 316 -8.10 -23.33 9.28
N VAL A 317 -6.86 -23.73 9.50
CA VAL A 317 -6.32 -23.97 10.83
C VAL A 317 -6.02 -22.69 11.60
N ALA A 318 -6.08 -22.77 12.92
CA ALA A 318 -5.81 -21.64 13.78
C ALA A 318 -4.37 -21.12 13.61
N ASN A 319 -4.23 -19.81 13.48
CA ASN A 319 -2.96 -19.07 13.52
C ASN A 319 -2.95 -18.11 14.72
N CYS A 320 -1.94 -17.25 14.83
CA CYS A 320 -1.81 -16.33 15.97
C CYS A 320 -3.07 -15.48 16.16
N SER A 321 -3.60 -14.90 15.09
CA SER A 321 -4.79 -14.04 15.18
C SER A 321 -6.08 -14.79 15.47
N SER A 322 -6.18 -16.06 15.17
CA SER A 322 -7.36 -16.88 15.47
C SER A 322 -7.60 -17.00 16.98
N CYS A 323 -6.51 -17.00 17.75
CA CYS A 323 -6.56 -17.05 19.21
C CYS A 323 -6.47 -15.67 19.86
N HIS A 324 -5.57 -14.80 19.37
CA HIS A 324 -5.24 -13.51 19.99
C HIS A 324 -6.09 -12.33 19.51
N GLY A 325 -6.90 -12.51 18.48
CA GLY A 325 -7.57 -11.42 17.78
C GLY A 325 -6.67 -10.73 16.74
N TRP A 326 -7.26 -9.76 16.02
CA TRP A 326 -6.60 -9.06 14.90
C TRP A 326 -6.26 -7.61 15.28
N HIS A 327 -7.32 -6.83 15.53
CA HIS A 327 -7.18 -5.43 15.92
C HIS A 327 -7.47 -5.20 17.41
N ASP A 328 -7.99 -6.20 18.08
CA ASP A 328 -8.44 -6.24 19.48
C ASP A 328 -7.52 -7.05 20.40
N VAL A 329 -6.26 -7.20 20.01
CA VAL A 329 -5.27 -7.98 20.78
C VAL A 329 -5.11 -7.43 22.20
N LEU A 330 -5.38 -8.30 23.20
CA LEU A 330 -5.28 -7.97 24.62
C LEU A 330 -4.39 -8.98 25.34
N PRO A 331 -3.72 -8.60 26.46
CA PRO A 331 -2.98 -9.54 27.27
C PRO A 331 -3.91 -10.57 27.93
N SER A 332 -3.40 -11.76 28.19
CA SER A 332 -4.18 -12.84 28.82
C SER A 332 -4.75 -12.50 30.20
N SER A 333 -4.19 -11.50 30.88
CA SER A 333 -4.68 -10.98 32.15
C SER A 333 -5.93 -10.08 32.03
N ASP A 334 -6.22 -9.58 30.82
CA ASP A 334 -7.43 -8.77 30.61
C ASP A 334 -8.65 -9.70 30.47
N PRO A 335 -9.72 -9.51 31.27
CA PRO A 335 -10.93 -10.36 31.17
C PRO A 335 -11.60 -10.35 29.79
N ARG A 336 -11.38 -9.32 28.98
CA ARG A 336 -11.93 -9.20 27.62
C ARG A 336 -11.10 -9.96 26.58
N SER A 337 -9.89 -10.41 26.95
CA SER A 337 -9.01 -11.09 26.03
C SER A 337 -9.56 -12.44 25.61
N SER A 338 -9.54 -12.74 24.34
CA SER A 338 -9.90 -14.06 23.81
C SER A 338 -9.03 -15.21 24.36
N ILE A 339 -7.83 -14.87 24.83
CA ILE A 339 -6.89 -15.82 25.45
C ILE A 339 -6.85 -15.72 26.97
N ASN A 340 -7.79 -15.01 27.60
CA ASN A 340 -7.99 -15.10 29.03
C ASN A 340 -8.45 -16.53 29.38
N PRO A 341 -7.96 -17.15 30.46
CA PRO A 341 -8.34 -18.51 30.84
C PRO A 341 -9.84 -18.78 30.85
N GLU A 342 -10.65 -17.80 31.27
CA GLU A 342 -12.11 -17.92 31.33
C GLU A 342 -12.77 -17.93 29.94
N ASN A 343 -12.10 -17.35 28.91
CA ASN A 343 -12.62 -17.24 27.55
C ASN A 343 -12.09 -18.34 26.61
N LEU A 344 -11.15 -19.19 27.05
CA LEU A 344 -10.50 -20.17 26.18
C LEU A 344 -11.50 -21.19 25.60
N SER A 345 -12.49 -21.65 26.37
CA SER A 345 -13.53 -22.56 25.89
C SER A 345 -14.31 -21.96 24.71
N GLN A 346 -14.64 -20.68 24.77
CA GLN A 346 -15.33 -19.97 23.70
C GLN A 346 -14.39 -19.76 22.49
N THR A 347 -13.14 -19.45 22.73
CA THR A 347 -12.15 -19.22 21.66
C THR A 347 -11.82 -20.49 20.89
N CYS A 348 -11.57 -21.59 21.60
CA CYS A 348 -11.33 -22.89 20.98
C CYS A 348 -12.61 -23.47 20.36
N GLY A 349 -13.76 -23.27 21.01
CA GLY A 349 -15.08 -23.75 20.57
C GLY A 349 -15.52 -23.21 19.19
N LYS A 350 -14.93 -22.12 18.70
CA LYS A 350 -15.19 -21.62 17.34
C LYS A 350 -14.88 -22.66 16.25
N CYS A 351 -13.89 -23.52 16.50
CA CYS A 351 -13.46 -24.56 15.56
C CYS A 351 -13.63 -25.98 16.14
N HIS A 352 -13.70 -26.11 17.46
CA HIS A 352 -13.81 -27.38 18.17
C HIS A 352 -15.13 -27.47 18.94
N PRO A 353 -16.29 -27.61 18.25
CA PRO A 353 -17.62 -27.50 18.88
C PRO A 353 -17.96 -28.60 19.90
N GLN A 354 -17.21 -29.70 19.94
CA GLN A 354 -17.43 -30.82 20.86
C GLN A 354 -16.56 -30.80 22.11
N GLY A 355 -15.89 -29.66 22.36
CA GLY A 355 -15.00 -29.51 23.51
C GLY A 355 -15.72 -29.24 24.82
N GLU A 356 -16.57 -30.13 25.27
CA GLU A 356 -17.18 -30.08 26.62
C GLU A 356 -16.20 -30.37 27.78
N ARG A 357 -14.91 -30.47 27.53
CA ARG A 357 -13.94 -30.64 28.60
C ARG A 357 -13.06 -29.42 28.75
N PRO A 358 -12.72 -29.10 30.00
CA PRO A 358 -11.88 -27.94 30.25
C PRO A 358 -10.60 -28.07 29.42
N TRP A 359 -10.38 -27.10 28.58
CA TRP A 359 -9.13 -26.92 27.84
C TRP A 359 -8.00 -26.55 28.82
N ASP A 360 -8.02 -27.26 29.96
CA ASP A 360 -6.98 -27.28 30.99
C ASP A 360 -5.68 -27.94 30.47
N ILE A 361 -5.58 -28.01 29.14
CA ILE A 361 -4.41 -28.50 28.45
C ILE A 361 -3.35 -27.40 28.52
N GLY A 362 -2.91 -27.10 29.71
CA GLY A 362 -1.69 -26.33 29.93
C GLY A 362 -1.42 -25.17 28.98
N LYS A 363 -0.30 -24.55 29.11
CA LYS A 363 0.09 -23.43 28.24
C LYS A 363 0.25 -23.88 26.78
N ILE A 364 -0.55 -23.35 25.87
CA ILE A 364 -0.50 -23.63 24.42
C ILE A 364 0.90 -23.32 23.86
N HIS A 365 1.53 -22.25 24.32
CA HIS A 365 2.93 -21.98 24.08
C HIS A 365 3.79 -22.65 25.15
N LEU A 366 4.46 -23.70 24.77
CA LEU A 366 5.38 -24.41 25.66
C LEU A 366 6.50 -23.46 26.12
N SER A 367 6.73 -23.40 27.42
CA SER A 367 7.87 -22.66 27.95
C SER A 367 9.16 -23.42 27.59
N LYS A 368 10.26 -22.68 27.39
CA LYS A 368 11.61 -23.26 27.21
C LYS A 368 11.92 -24.39 28.21
N ARG A 369 11.45 -24.22 29.44
CA ARG A 369 11.63 -25.17 30.55
C ARG A 369 10.93 -26.52 30.29
N MET A 370 9.77 -26.56 29.58
CA MET A 370 9.07 -27.81 29.22
C MET A 370 9.71 -28.51 28.01
N GLU A 371 10.22 -27.74 27.01
CA GLU A 371 10.99 -28.31 25.90
C GLU A 371 12.35 -28.88 26.36
N GLU A 372 12.92 -28.36 27.44
CA GLU A 372 14.19 -28.81 28.02
C GLU A 372 14.02 -29.98 28.98
N HIS A 373 12.80 -30.41 29.30
CA HIS A 373 12.58 -31.56 30.15
C HIS A 373 13.12 -32.85 29.47
N TRP A 374 13.85 -33.67 30.22
CA TRP A 374 14.54 -34.84 29.69
C TRP A 374 13.58 -35.87 29.07
N ILE A 375 12.36 -36.04 29.63
CA ILE A 375 11.37 -37.02 29.18
C ILE A 375 10.88 -36.77 27.75
N PRO A 376 10.38 -35.56 27.36
CA PRO A 376 10.02 -35.27 25.97
C PRO A 376 11.21 -35.44 25.01
N ARG A 377 12.42 -35.08 25.44
CA ARG A 377 13.64 -35.26 24.60
C ARG A 377 13.95 -36.72 24.38
N LEU A 378 13.83 -37.54 25.41
CA LEU A 378 14.04 -39.00 25.32
C LEU A 378 13.01 -39.63 24.37
N VAL A 379 11.72 -39.36 24.60
CA VAL A 379 10.64 -39.84 23.73
C VAL A 379 10.86 -39.46 22.29
N ARG A 380 11.19 -38.19 22.01
CA ARG A 380 11.46 -37.72 20.66
C ARG A 380 12.65 -38.44 20.03
N ARG A 381 13.73 -38.69 20.79
CA ARG A 381 14.90 -39.45 20.31
C ARG A 381 14.52 -40.89 19.98
N LEU A 382 13.76 -41.54 20.84
CA LEU A 382 13.29 -42.89 20.59
C LEU A 382 12.44 -42.99 19.33
N TYR A 383 11.50 -42.08 19.14
CA TYR A 383 10.70 -42.01 17.89
C TYR A 383 11.57 -41.77 16.65
N LEU A 384 12.53 -40.87 16.71
CA LEU A 384 13.44 -40.62 15.59
C LEU A 384 14.24 -41.85 15.23
N VAL A 385 14.78 -42.57 16.22
CA VAL A 385 15.54 -43.83 16.01
C VAL A 385 14.63 -44.91 15.42
N LEU A 386 13.43 -45.06 15.96
CA LEU A 386 12.46 -46.05 15.50
C LEU A 386 12.03 -45.80 14.05
N ILE A 387 11.65 -44.53 13.72
CA ILE A 387 11.22 -44.16 12.38
C ILE A 387 12.38 -44.30 11.38
N THR A 388 13.55 -43.82 11.74
CA THR A 388 14.75 -43.90 10.86
C THR A 388 15.14 -45.35 10.64
N GLY A 389 15.13 -46.19 11.67
CA GLY A 389 15.40 -47.61 11.58
C GLY A 389 14.38 -48.36 10.72
N LEU A 390 13.11 -48.10 10.90
CA LEU A 390 12.04 -48.71 10.11
C LEU A 390 12.11 -48.30 8.63
N MET A 391 12.25 -47.02 8.36
CA MET A 391 12.38 -46.51 7.00
C MET A 391 13.65 -46.95 6.33
N GLY A 392 14.76 -46.94 7.05
CA GLY A 392 16.06 -47.46 6.57
C GLY A 392 16.01 -48.97 6.25
N GLY A 393 15.37 -49.76 7.13
CA GLY A 393 15.14 -51.19 6.91
C GLY A 393 14.27 -51.48 5.68
N LEU A 394 13.18 -50.71 5.52
CA LEU A 394 12.30 -50.81 4.34
C LEU A 394 13.05 -50.45 3.04
N LEU A 395 13.81 -49.38 3.04
CA LEU A 395 14.61 -48.99 1.88
C LEU A 395 15.67 -50.02 1.54
N ALA A 396 16.38 -50.58 2.55
CA ALA A 396 17.33 -51.66 2.38
C ALA A 396 16.67 -52.92 1.81
N PHE A 397 15.49 -53.28 2.32
CA PHE A 397 14.70 -54.39 1.78
C PHE A 397 14.32 -54.17 0.31
N ILE A 398 13.80 -53.01 -0.04
CA ILE A 398 13.46 -52.67 -1.45
C ILE A 398 14.69 -52.69 -2.34
N ALA A 399 15.83 -52.16 -1.86
CA ALA A 399 17.06 -52.13 -2.63
C ALA A 399 17.62 -53.54 -2.86
N THR A 400 17.55 -54.42 -1.84
CA THR A 400 18.01 -55.82 -1.96
C THR A 400 17.08 -56.61 -2.88
N ASP A 401 15.77 -56.48 -2.76
CA ASP A 401 14.79 -57.13 -3.67
C ASP A 401 15.03 -56.70 -5.13
N LEU A 402 15.17 -55.38 -5.36
CA LEU A 402 15.43 -54.84 -6.69
C LEU A 402 16.77 -55.37 -7.25
N PHE A 403 17.83 -55.42 -6.43
CA PHE A 403 19.12 -55.95 -6.83
C PHE A 403 19.05 -57.45 -7.24
N PHE A 404 18.35 -58.26 -6.47
CA PHE A 404 18.17 -59.69 -6.80
C PHE A 404 17.31 -59.85 -8.06
N ARG A 405 16.24 -59.14 -8.23
CA ARG A 405 15.40 -59.15 -9.46
C ARG A 405 16.20 -58.75 -10.70
N LEU A 406 17.01 -57.72 -10.63
CA LEU A 406 17.89 -57.30 -11.73
C LEU A 406 18.97 -58.31 -12.06
N ARG A 407 19.53 -59.01 -11.04
CA ARG A 407 20.54 -60.03 -11.18
C ARG A 407 19.97 -61.32 -11.81
N VAL A 408 18.76 -61.73 -11.43
CA VAL A 408 18.06 -62.88 -12.01
C VAL A 408 17.69 -62.60 -13.49
N ARG A 409 17.29 -61.39 -13.84
CA ARG A 409 17.05 -61.02 -15.23
C ARG A 409 18.28 -61.05 -16.15
N LYS A 410 19.49 -60.95 -15.58
CA LYS A 410 20.76 -61.02 -16.31
C LYS A 410 21.33 -62.43 -16.47
N ARG A 411 20.68 -63.47 -15.92
CA ARG A 411 21.11 -64.85 -16.21
C ARG A 411 20.59 -65.23 -17.59
N PRO A 412 21.45 -65.57 -18.58
CA PRO A 412 20.99 -66.07 -19.87
C PRO A 412 20.32 -67.41 -19.62
N SER A 413 19.15 -67.62 -20.25
CA SER A 413 18.44 -68.91 -20.31
C SER A 413 19.31 -69.94 -21.07
N ALA A 414 20.22 -70.60 -20.36
CA ALA A 414 20.83 -71.82 -20.85
C ALA A 414 19.96 -72.98 -20.38
N LEU A 415 19.17 -73.45 -21.27
CA LEU A 415 18.69 -74.82 -21.42
C LEU A 415 17.35 -74.84 -22.18
N THR A 416 17.41 -74.82 -23.51
CA THR A 416 16.36 -75.39 -24.34
C THR A 416 16.55 -76.92 -24.31
N PRO A 417 15.57 -77.73 -23.89
CA PRO A 417 15.65 -79.16 -24.11
C PRO A 417 15.52 -79.44 -25.60
N LYS A 418 16.44 -80.27 -26.17
CA LYS A 418 16.32 -80.82 -27.50
C LYS A 418 15.01 -81.58 -27.62
N LYS A 419 14.19 -81.24 -28.58
CA LYS A 419 13.05 -82.03 -29.03
C LYS A 419 13.57 -83.32 -29.67
N GLU A 420 13.40 -84.43 -29.03
CA GLU A 420 13.54 -85.74 -29.60
C GLU A 420 12.41 -85.99 -30.60
N GLU A 421 12.74 -86.16 -31.87
CA GLU A 421 11.90 -86.47 -32.99
C GLU A 421 11.62 -87.99 -33.05
N ASN A 422 10.54 -88.44 -32.39
CA ASN A 422 10.08 -89.83 -32.46
C ASN A 422 9.32 -90.06 -33.80
N ARG A 423 10.03 -90.65 -34.71
CA ARG A 423 9.50 -91.21 -36.01
C ARG A 423 8.68 -92.47 -35.72
N CYS A 424 7.37 -92.38 -35.61
CA CYS A 424 6.52 -93.55 -35.66
C CYS A 424 6.29 -93.98 -37.15
N GLN A 425 6.91 -95.10 -37.48
CA GLN A 425 6.58 -95.90 -38.71
C GLN A 425 5.21 -96.57 -38.50
N ARG A 426 4.31 -96.41 -39.48
CA ARG A 426 3.13 -97.27 -39.62
C ARG A 426 3.54 -98.57 -40.29
N PRO A 427 3.08 -99.73 -39.81
CA PRO A 427 3.00 -100.92 -40.69
C PRO A 427 1.67 -100.95 -41.40
N GLY A 428 1.74 -101.31 -42.66
CA GLY A 428 0.58 -101.53 -43.48
C GLY A 428 -0.13 -102.85 -43.28
N ALA A 429 -1.40 -102.88 -43.56
CA ALA A 429 -2.23 -103.81 -44.30
C ALA A 429 -3.66 -103.28 -44.25
#